data_bf3f588929947c15358261b2c9ea48c5
#
_entry.id   bf3f588929947c15358261b2c9ea48c5
#
_cell.length_a   1.000
_cell.length_b   1.000
_cell.length_c   1.000
_cell.angle_alpha   90.00
_cell.angle_beta   90.00
_cell.angle_gamma   90.00
#
_symmetry.space_group_name_H-M   'P 1'
#
loop_
_entity.id
_entity.type
_entity.pdbx_description
1 polymer ?
#
loop_
_entity_poly.entity_id
_entity_poly.type
_entity_poly.pdbx_seq_one_letter_code
_entity_poly.pdbx_strand_id
1 'polypeptide(L)'
;MASLRAYIGAYMIRSRVRGPLARARSAADFRRIFETPAFPDPKGVTYESGTVGGVRGEWVRPKAGPGRRMLYIHGGGFIACSPRTHRPVTGALANRGFTIFAPDYRLAPEHPFPAALEDVMAVWRAFSAEGAACVAGESAGGNLALVLMGEAKARNLPMPWAAALFSPATDFVSETGSRVTNAWRDAMFDPKALAEIRTMYLGNADPADPRISPINGDPTGFPPLLFHVGGREVLRDDSVRMAERARAAGVEAELKIFPVVAHAWQFAAGMLPEARASLDEAAAFLKAHAPKPDASSGSFTR
;
A
#
# COMPACT_ATOMS: atom_id res chain seq x y z
N MET A 1 -7.01 23.59 1.27
CA MET A 1 -8.42 23.26 0.85
C MET A 1 -8.34 22.17 -0.22
N ALA A 2 -9.33 21.27 -0.28
CA ALA A 2 -9.39 20.26 -1.34
C ALA A 2 -9.78 20.91 -2.67
N SER A 3 -9.23 20.39 -3.79
CA SER A 3 -9.55 20.88 -5.13
C SER A 3 -10.98 20.50 -5.54
N LEU A 4 -11.57 21.26 -6.50
CA LEU A 4 -12.85 20.88 -7.10
C LEU A 4 -12.80 19.48 -7.72
N ARG A 5 -11.65 19.10 -8.28
CA ARG A 5 -11.43 17.76 -8.86
C ARG A 5 -11.54 16.65 -7.82
N ALA A 6 -11.10 16.88 -6.57
CA ALA A 6 -11.26 15.91 -5.49
C ALA A 6 -12.74 15.66 -5.15
N TYR A 7 -13.56 16.71 -5.11
CA TYR A 7 -15.01 16.58 -4.89
C TYR A 7 -15.69 15.83 -6.04
N ILE A 8 -15.35 16.18 -7.29
CA ILE A 8 -15.90 15.49 -8.47
C ILE A 8 -15.48 14.02 -8.47
N GLY A 9 -14.19 13.72 -8.23
CA GLY A 9 -13.68 12.37 -8.16
C GLY A 9 -14.36 11.53 -7.08
N ALA A 10 -14.48 12.07 -5.87
CA ALA A 10 -15.19 11.41 -4.78
C ALA A 10 -16.67 11.15 -5.12
N TYR A 11 -17.35 12.10 -5.77
CA TYR A 11 -18.72 11.91 -6.23
C TYR A 11 -18.83 10.80 -7.29
N MET A 12 -17.93 10.77 -8.27
CA MET A 12 -17.90 9.72 -9.31
C MET A 12 -17.67 8.33 -8.74
N ILE A 13 -16.72 8.19 -7.82
CA ILE A 13 -16.46 6.91 -7.13
C ILE A 13 -17.69 6.49 -6.33
N ARG A 14 -18.29 7.43 -5.56
CA ARG A 14 -19.50 7.16 -4.79
C ARG A 14 -20.67 6.68 -5.66
N SER A 15 -20.88 7.31 -6.80
CA SER A 15 -22.02 6.99 -7.69
C SER A 15 -21.82 5.69 -8.48
N ARG A 16 -20.57 5.33 -8.82
CA ARG A 16 -20.28 4.20 -9.73
C ARG A 16 -19.68 2.97 -9.06
N VAL A 17 -18.97 3.14 -7.94
CA VAL A 17 -18.20 2.08 -7.30
C VAL A 17 -18.82 1.62 -6.00
N ARG A 18 -19.21 2.55 -5.11
CA ARG A 18 -19.72 2.22 -3.78
C ARG A 18 -20.93 1.27 -3.81
N GLY A 19 -21.91 1.54 -4.66
CA GLY A 19 -23.11 0.70 -4.76
C GLY A 19 -22.84 -0.72 -5.22
N PRO A 20 -22.10 -0.94 -6.30
CA PRO A 20 -21.63 -2.26 -6.68
C PRO A 20 -20.83 -2.99 -5.59
N LEU A 21 -19.88 -2.31 -4.92
CA LEU A 21 -19.11 -2.91 -3.81
C LEU A 21 -19.99 -3.34 -2.64
N ALA A 22 -20.97 -2.52 -2.25
CA ALA A 22 -21.90 -2.85 -1.17
C ALA A 22 -22.78 -4.09 -1.47
N ARG A 23 -22.94 -4.44 -2.75
CA ARG A 23 -23.68 -5.63 -3.21
C ARG A 23 -22.81 -6.84 -3.52
N ALA A 24 -21.49 -6.67 -3.61
CA ALA A 24 -20.56 -7.76 -3.86
C ALA A 24 -20.60 -8.80 -2.71
N ARG A 25 -20.61 -10.09 -3.06
CA ARG A 25 -20.68 -11.21 -2.11
C ARG A 25 -19.64 -12.29 -2.40
N SER A 26 -18.95 -12.19 -3.52
CA SER A 26 -17.93 -13.14 -3.94
C SER A 26 -16.64 -12.44 -4.34
N ALA A 27 -15.51 -13.13 -4.27
CA ALA A 27 -14.24 -12.61 -4.78
C ALA A 27 -14.35 -12.20 -6.25
N ALA A 28 -15.11 -12.94 -7.07
CA ALA A 28 -15.34 -12.60 -8.47
C ALA A 28 -16.05 -11.26 -8.66
N ASP A 29 -16.99 -10.91 -7.77
CA ASP A 29 -17.66 -9.60 -7.80
C ASP A 29 -16.68 -8.47 -7.49
N PHE A 30 -15.87 -8.62 -6.43
CA PHE A 30 -14.86 -7.64 -6.05
C PHE A 30 -13.79 -7.49 -7.14
N ARG A 31 -13.28 -8.59 -7.70
CA ARG A 31 -12.29 -8.59 -8.79
C ARG A 31 -12.83 -7.83 -10.02
N ARG A 32 -14.06 -8.08 -10.42
CA ARG A 32 -14.69 -7.37 -11.54
C ARG A 32 -14.72 -5.85 -11.33
N ILE A 33 -14.91 -5.40 -10.09
CA ILE A 33 -14.97 -3.96 -9.76
C ILE A 33 -13.58 -3.36 -9.66
N PHE A 34 -12.67 -4.00 -8.90
CA PHE A 34 -11.33 -3.46 -8.62
C PHE A 34 -10.38 -3.55 -9.81
N GLU A 35 -10.52 -4.57 -10.66
CA GLU A 35 -9.62 -4.82 -11.78
C GLU A 35 -10.05 -4.14 -13.09
N THR A 36 -11.18 -3.42 -13.07
CA THR A 36 -11.57 -2.60 -14.21
C THR A 36 -10.59 -1.45 -14.39
N PRO A 37 -9.87 -1.35 -15.53
CA PRO A 37 -8.91 -0.28 -15.75
C PRO A 37 -9.59 1.10 -15.69
N ALA A 38 -9.19 1.92 -14.73
CA ALA A 38 -9.73 3.26 -14.55
C ALA A 38 -8.79 4.37 -15.06
N PHE A 39 -7.49 4.08 -15.12
CA PHE A 39 -6.46 5.05 -15.47
C PHE A 39 -5.42 4.42 -16.42
N PRO A 40 -4.85 5.21 -17.34
CA PRO A 40 -3.81 4.74 -18.25
C PRO A 40 -2.50 4.51 -17.51
N ASP A 41 -1.70 3.57 -18.03
CA ASP A 41 -0.34 3.35 -17.55
C ASP A 41 0.53 4.60 -17.77
N PRO A 42 1.30 5.05 -16.76
CA PRO A 42 2.22 6.17 -16.92
C PRO A 42 3.28 5.91 -17.99
N LYS A 43 3.53 6.95 -18.80
CA LYS A 43 4.64 6.95 -19.77
C LYS A 43 5.97 7.16 -19.05
N GLY A 44 7.10 6.88 -19.75
CA GLY A 44 8.44 7.12 -19.21
C GLY A 44 9.01 5.99 -18.36
N VAL A 45 8.33 4.85 -18.32
CA VAL A 45 8.74 3.64 -17.59
C VAL A 45 8.63 2.41 -18.47
N THR A 46 9.29 1.31 -18.07
CA THR A 46 9.08 -0.05 -18.61
C THR A 46 8.43 -0.92 -17.54
N TYR A 47 7.67 -1.90 -18.01
CA TYR A 47 7.00 -2.91 -17.18
C TYR A 47 7.47 -4.29 -17.67
N GLU A 48 8.14 -5.04 -16.81
CA GLU A 48 8.77 -6.31 -17.15
C GLU A 48 8.37 -7.36 -16.12
N SER A 49 7.86 -8.50 -16.58
CA SER A 49 7.59 -9.62 -15.70
C SER A 49 8.89 -10.16 -15.11
N GLY A 50 8.86 -10.57 -13.84
CA GLY A 50 10.02 -11.14 -13.16
C GLY A 50 9.61 -11.99 -11.97
N THR A 51 10.60 -12.61 -11.34
CA THR A 51 10.43 -13.44 -10.14
C THR A 51 11.47 -13.04 -9.10
N VAL A 52 11.02 -12.80 -7.86
CA VAL A 52 11.88 -12.50 -6.72
C VAL A 52 11.44 -13.40 -5.56
N GLY A 53 12.36 -14.10 -4.93
CA GLY A 53 12.03 -15.00 -3.83
C GLY A 53 11.06 -16.13 -4.19
N GLY A 54 11.02 -16.55 -5.47
CA GLY A 54 10.09 -17.55 -5.97
C GLY A 54 8.68 -17.02 -6.29
N VAL A 55 8.40 -15.75 -6.03
CA VAL A 55 7.11 -15.11 -6.30
C VAL A 55 7.19 -14.29 -7.58
N ARG A 56 6.25 -14.53 -8.49
CA ARG A 56 6.11 -13.72 -9.71
C ARG A 56 5.72 -12.29 -9.36
N GLY A 57 6.03 -11.37 -10.25
CA GLY A 57 5.67 -9.97 -10.09
C GLY A 57 6.09 -9.15 -11.30
N GLU A 58 6.08 -7.85 -11.11
CA GLU A 58 6.42 -6.90 -12.15
C GLU A 58 7.53 -5.95 -11.68
N TRP A 59 8.57 -5.84 -12.49
CA TRP A 59 9.56 -4.78 -12.40
C TRP A 59 9.05 -3.55 -13.13
N VAL A 60 9.10 -2.41 -12.43
CA VAL A 60 8.78 -1.10 -13.01
C VAL A 60 10.03 -0.24 -12.95
N ARG A 61 10.58 0.10 -14.12
CA ARG A 61 11.86 0.80 -14.24
C ARG A 61 11.68 2.14 -14.94
N PRO A 62 12.23 3.24 -14.40
CA PRO A 62 12.23 4.52 -15.10
C PRO A 62 13.17 4.47 -16.31
N LYS A 63 12.72 4.97 -17.45
CA LYS A 63 13.57 5.08 -18.67
C LYS A 63 14.72 6.09 -18.52
N ALA A 64 14.63 6.99 -17.56
CA ALA A 64 15.66 7.99 -17.26
C ALA A 64 16.92 7.40 -16.58
N GLY A 65 16.93 6.10 -16.27
CA GLY A 65 18.04 5.41 -15.62
C GLY A 65 17.61 4.70 -14.33
N PRO A 66 18.53 3.97 -13.67
CA PRO A 66 18.21 3.18 -12.49
C PRO A 66 17.76 4.07 -11.32
N GLY A 67 16.64 3.70 -10.70
CA GLY A 67 16.11 4.36 -9.51
C GLY A 67 16.51 3.65 -8.22
N ARG A 68 16.18 4.26 -7.07
CA ARG A 68 16.32 3.63 -5.76
C ARG A 68 15.37 2.43 -5.64
N ARG A 69 15.80 1.38 -4.99
CA ARG A 69 15.03 0.13 -4.89
C ARG A 69 13.82 0.30 -4.00
N MET A 70 12.66 -0.17 -4.47
CA MET A 70 11.40 -0.15 -3.73
C MET A 70 10.65 -1.46 -3.92
N LEU A 71 10.17 -2.05 -2.84
CA LEU A 71 9.13 -3.06 -2.88
C LEU A 71 7.78 -2.35 -2.76
N TYR A 72 6.93 -2.47 -3.78
CA TYR A 72 5.57 -1.93 -3.73
C TYR A 72 4.56 -3.07 -3.58
N ILE A 73 3.77 -3.05 -2.52
CA ILE A 73 2.78 -4.08 -2.22
C ILE A 73 1.40 -3.51 -2.55
N HIS A 74 0.73 -4.14 -3.51
CA HIS A 74 -0.55 -3.67 -4.00
C HIS A 74 -1.70 -3.90 -3.01
N GLY A 75 -2.76 -3.08 -3.11
CA GLY A 75 -4.00 -3.25 -2.37
C GLY A 75 -4.96 -4.23 -3.04
N GLY A 76 -6.26 -4.09 -2.75
CA GLY A 76 -7.31 -4.97 -3.28
C GLY A 76 -7.90 -5.91 -2.25
N GLY A 77 -7.77 -5.58 -0.95
CA GLY A 77 -8.38 -6.33 0.15
C GLY A 77 -7.87 -7.76 0.29
N PHE A 78 -6.67 -8.09 -0.20
CA PHE A 78 -6.07 -9.43 -0.24
C PHE A 78 -6.82 -10.42 -1.14
N ILE A 79 -7.89 -10.00 -1.82
CA ILE A 79 -8.78 -10.86 -2.61
C ILE A 79 -8.79 -10.54 -4.10
N ALA A 80 -8.22 -9.39 -4.48
CA ALA A 80 -8.27 -8.87 -5.84
C ALA A 80 -7.02 -8.06 -6.16
N CYS A 81 -6.92 -7.61 -7.40
CA CYS A 81 -5.83 -6.80 -7.95
C CYS A 81 -4.54 -7.58 -8.22
N SER A 82 -3.57 -6.89 -8.79
CA SER A 82 -2.29 -7.42 -9.23
C SER A 82 -1.30 -6.26 -9.44
N PRO A 83 -0.01 -6.53 -9.69
CA PRO A 83 0.93 -5.51 -10.13
C PRO A 83 0.43 -4.68 -11.31
N ARG A 84 -0.22 -5.34 -12.28
CA ARG A 84 -0.76 -4.69 -13.48
C ARG A 84 -1.84 -3.65 -13.16
N THR A 85 -2.75 -3.95 -12.23
CA THR A 85 -3.80 -3.00 -11.85
C THR A 85 -3.24 -1.76 -11.15
N HIS A 86 -2.04 -1.89 -10.53
CA HIS A 86 -1.38 -0.83 -9.79
C HIS A 86 -0.34 -0.04 -10.59
N ARG A 87 -0.18 -0.31 -11.90
CA ARG A 87 0.71 0.46 -12.78
C ARG A 87 0.52 1.98 -12.73
N PRO A 88 -0.70 2.53 -12.58
CA PRO A 88 -0.87 3.98 -12.42
C PRO A 88 -0.07 4.56 -11.24
N VAL A 89 0.04 3.82 -10.14
CA VAL A 89 0.80 4.23 -8.95
C VAL A 89 2.27 3.86 -9.08
N THR A 90 2.59 2.61 -9.42
CA THR A 90 3.98 2.14 -9.52
C THR A 90 4.74 2.86 -10.61
N GLY A 91 4.14 3.09 -11.77
CA GLY A 91 4.74 3.88 -12.84
C GLY A 91 4.95 5.35 -12.46
N ALA A 92 4.01 5.94 -11.71
CA ALA A 92 4.16 7.30 -11.21
C ALA A 92 5.28 7.41 -10.16
N LEU A 93 5.46 6.41 -9.28
CA LEU A 93 6.58 6.35 -8.33
C LEU A 93 7.91 6.07 -9.05
N ALA A 94 7.91 5.21 -10.07
CA ALA A 94 9.11 4.97 -10.88
C ALA A 94 9.58 6.25 -11.57
N ASN A 95 8.68 7.05 -12.14
CA ASN A 95 9.01 8.38 -12.69
C ASN A 95 9.56 9.38 -11.65
N ARG A 96 9.40 9.07 -10.37
CA ARG A 96 9.98 9.80 -9.24
C ARG A 96 11.32 9.24 -8.76
N GLY A 97 11.93 8.34 -9.56
CA GLY A 97 13.29 7.83 -9.33
C GLY A 97 13.35 6.56 -8.50
N PHE A 98 12.34 5.69 -8.60
CA PHE A 98 12.39 4.36 -7.99
C PHE A 98 12.42 3.25 -9.05
N THR A 99 13.22 2.22 -8.80
CA THR A 99 13.13 0.92 -9.47
C THR A 99 12.32 0.01 -8.55
N ILE A 100 11.16 -0.41 -9.03
CA ILE A 100 10.14 -1.04 -8.21
C ILE A 100 10.00 -2.51 -8.58
N PHE A 101 9.93 -3.40 -7.59
CA PHE A 101 9.34 -4.71 -7.76
C PHE A 101 7.96 -4.73 -7.09
N ALA A 102 6.93 -5.12 -7.82
CA ALA A 102 5.58 -5.30 -7.32
C ALA A 102 5.24 -6.80 -7.39
N PRO A 103 5.12 -7.51 -6.26
CA PRO A 103 4.81 -8.95 -6.24
C PRO A 103 3.35 -9.20 -6.60
N ASP A 104 3.12 -10.28 -7.34
CA ASP A 104 1.81 -10.87 -7.62
C ASP A 104 1.55 -11.96 -6.57
N TYR A 105 1.30 -11.52 -5.33
CA TYR A 105 1.12 -12.40 -4.20
C TYR A 105 -0.21 -13.17 -4.27
N ARG A 106 -0.26 -14.34 -3.66
CA ARG A 106 -1.44 -15.22 -3.63
C ARG A 106 -2.62 -14.52 -2.95
N LEU A 107 -3.79 -14.64 -3.57
CA LEU A 107 -5.02 -13.99 -3.14
C LEU A 107 -5.99 -14.96 -2.45
N ALA A 108 -6.73 -14.44 -1.49
CA ALA A 108 -7.89 -15.11 -0.91
C ALA A 108 -9.11 -14.97 -1.85
N PRO A 109 -10.12 -15.80 -1.72
CA PRO A 109 -10.26 -16.92 -0.76
C PRO A 109 -9.52 -18.19 -1.20
N GLU A 110 -8.95 -18.25 -2.39
CA GLU A 110 -8.22 -19.43 -2.89
C GLU A 110 -7.00 -19.72 -2.00
N HIS A 111 -6.37 -18.67 -1.51
CA HIS A 111 -5.23 -18.71 -0.61
C HIS A 111 -5.42 -17.70 0.53
N PRO A 112 -6.18 -18.05 1.58
CA PRO A 112 -6.44 -17.17 2.72
C PRO A 112 -5.16 -16.91 3.53
N PHE A 113 -5.25 -16.08 4.56
CA PHE A 113 -4.17 -15.87 5.50
C PHE A 113 -3.56 -17.22 5.97
N PRO A 114 -2.21 -17.36 5.98
CA PRO A 114 -1.18 -16.32 5.81
C PRO A 114 -0.53 -16.25 4.41
N ALA A 115 -1.13 -16.80 3.34
CA ALA A 115 -0.47 -17.01 2.05
C ALA A 115 0.14 -15.72 1.44
N ALA A 116 -0.61 -14.61 1.44
CA ALA A 116 -0.12 -13.32 0.95
C ALA A 116 1.10 -12.82 1.74
N LEU A 117 1.09 -12.99 3.06
CA LEU A 117 2.20 -12.63 3.92
C LEU A 117 3.44 -13.50 3.65
N GLU A 118 3.27 -14.80 3.47
CA GLU A 118 4.38 -15.71 3.14
C GLU A 118 5.06 -15.31 1.84
N ASP A 119 4.29 -14.97 0.81
CA ASP A 119 4.82 -14.52 -0.47
C ASP A 119 5.57 -13.19 -0.34
N VAL A 120 4.99 -12.21 0.35
CA VAL A 120 5.63 -10.91 0.59
C VAL A 120 6.93 -11.08 1.39
N MET A 121 6.96 -11.95 2.39
CA MET A 121 8.17 -12.26 3.17
C MET A 121 9.23 -12.99 2.35
N ALA A 122 8.84 -13.91 1.46
CA ALA A 122 9.76 -14.57 0.54
C ALA A 122 10.43 -13.56 -0.41
N VAL A 123 9.61 -12.65 -0.96
CA VAL A 123 10.11 -11.54 -1.79
C VAL A 123 11.04 -10.64 -0.99
N TRP A 124 10.64 -10.19 0.21
CA TRP A 124 11.46 -9.28 1.00
C TRP A 124 12.83 -9.87 1.34
N ARG A 125 12.87 -11.14 1.75
CA ARG A 125 14.13 -11.83 2.05
C ARG A 125 15.09 -11.80 0.87
N ALA A 126 14.64 -12.11 -0.33
CA ALA A 126 15.47 -12.10 -1.54
C ALA A 126 15.81 -10.67 -1.97
N PHE A 127 14.81 -9.77 -1.95
CA PHE A 127 14.95 -8.39 -2.39
C PHE A 127 15.92 -7.59 -1.52
N SER A 128 15.83 -7.72 -0.19
CA SER A 128 16.69 -7.00 0.74
C SER A 128 18.13 -7.55 0.80
N ALA A 129 18.34 -8.81 0.44
CA ALA A 129 19.67 -9.40 0.34
C ALA A 129 20.52 -8.81 -0.81
N GLU A 130 19.87 -8.27 -1.84
CA GLU A 130 20.56 -7.63 -2.98
C GLU A 130 20.89 -6.15 -2.72
N GLY A 131 20.49 -5.58 -1.60
CA GLY A 131 20.80 -4.21 -1.21
C GLY A 131 19.64 -3.50 -0.51
N ALA A 132 19.94 -2.34 0.01
CA ALA A 132 18.96 -1.52 0.72
C ALA A 132 17.75 -1.17 -0.16
N ALA A 133 16.57 -1.20 0.44
CA ALA A 133 15.31 -0.91 -0.22
C ALA A 133 14.32 -0.23 0.72
N CYS A 134 13.38 0.56 0.16
CA CYS A 134 12.20 1.03 0.87
C CYS A 134 10.98 0.17 0.53
N VAL A 135 9.91 0.37 1.30
CA VAL A 135 8.63 -0.29 1.05
C VAL A 135 7.54 0.76 0.87
N ALA A 136 6.63 0.52 -0.04
CA ALA A 136 5.38 1.27 -0.12
C ALA A 136 4.21 0.30 -0.33
N GLY A 137 3.03 0.69 0.13
CA GLY A 137 1.83 -0.13 -0.05
C GLY A 137 0.55 0.65 0.20
N GLU A 138 -0.52 0.20 -0.43
CA GLU A 138 -1.83 0.82 -0.34
C GLU A 138 -2.82 -0.18 0.26
N SER A 139 -3.73 0.28 1.18
CA SER A 139 -4.81 -0.54 1.72
C SER A 139 -4.30 -1.87 2.34
N ALA A 140 -4.72 -3.01 1.79
CA ALA A 140 -4.20 -4.34 2.13
C ALA A 140 -2.67 -4.45 1.95
N GLY A 141 -2.12 -3.80 0.92
CA GLY A 141 -0.67 -3.75 0.70
C GLY A 141 0.05 -2.89 1.75
N GLY A 142 -0.60 -1.85 2.25
CA GLY A 142 -0.11 -1.07 3.39
C GLY A 142 -0.13 -1.86 4.70
N ASN A 143 -1.13 -2.73 4.90
CA ASN A 143 -1.16 -3.72 5.97
C ASN A 143 0.04 -4.67 5.86
N LEU A 144 0.19 -5.33 4.70
CA LEU A 144 1.29 -6.27 4.46
C LEU A 144 2.68 -5.61 4.64
N ALA A 145 2.83 -4.32 4.31
CA ALA A 145 4.06 -3.58 4.55
C ALA A 145 4.38 -3.43 6.06
N LEU A 146 3.37 -3.12 6.87
CA LEU A 146 3.51 -3.04 8.34
C LEU A 146 3.83 -4.42 8.94
N VAL A 147 3.11 -5.45 8.52
CA VAL A 147 3.33 -6.81 9.00
C VAL A 147 4.70 -7.34 8.55
N LEU A 148 5.11 -7.04 7.31
CA LEU A 148 6.47 -7.35 6.81
C LEU A 148 7.54 -6.81 7.75
N MET A 149 7.42 -5.54 8.20
CA MET A 149 8.40 -4.94 9.11
C MET A 149 8.43 -5.65 10.47
N GLY A 150 7.27 -6.04 11.02
CA GLY A 150 7.19 -6.83 12.25
C GLY A 150 7.86 -8.21 12.10
N GLU A 151 7.58 -8.90 11.01
CA GLU A 151 8.16 -10.22 10.71
C GLU A 151 9.67 -10.14 10.37
N ALA A 152 10.10 -9.08 9.67
CA ALA A 152 11.51 -8.86 9.38
C ALA A 152 12.30 -8.64 10.68
N LYS A 153 11.77 -7.82 11.61
CA LYS A 153 12.34 -7.63 12.94
C LYS A 153 12.43 -8.96 13.70
N ALA A 154 11.35 -9.72 13.77
CA ALA A 154 11.29 -11.00 14.48
C ALA A 154 12.26 -12.05 13.92
N ARG A 155 12.59 -11.97 12.64
CA ARG A 155 13.47 -12.91 11.94
C ARG A 155 14.88 -12.36 11.70
N ASN A 156 15.23 -11.20 12.25
CA ASN A 156 16.49 -10.51 12.04
C ASN A 156 16.86 -10.31 10.55
N LEU A 157 15.85 -10.01 9.73
CA LEU A 157 16.05 -9.64 8.32
C LEU A 157 16.36 -8.14 8.22
N PRO A 158 17.02 -7.68 7.15
CA PRO A 158 17.21 -6.27 6.90
C PRO A 158 15.88 -5.52 6.91
N MET A 159 15.83 -4.38 7.61
CA MET A 159 14.66 -3.51 7.61
C MET A 159 14.67 -2.60 6.38
N PRO A 160 13.49 -2.20 5.84
CA PRO A 160 13.46 -1.13 4.86
C PRO A 160 14.01 0.17 5.47
N TRP A 161 14.62 1.04 4.66
CA TRP A 161 15.12 2.31 5.19
C TRP A 161 14.00 3.30 5.55
N ALA A 162 12.81 3.17 4.96
CA ALA A 162 11.58 3.90 5.27
C ALA A 162 10.39 3.22 4.60
N ALA A 163 9.17 3.54 5.03
CA ALA A 163 7.95 3.06 4.42
C ALA A 163 6.93 4.17 4.14
N ALA A 164 6.26 4.12 2.97
CA ALA A 164 5.13 4.98 2.61
C ALA A 164 3.83 4.16 2.51
N LEU A 165 2.86 4.50 3.34
CA LEU A 165 1.65 3.72 3.59
C LEU A 165 0.41 4.56 3.19
N PHE A 166 -0.30 4.11 2.17
CA PHE A 166 -1.47 4.80 1.64
C PHE A 166 -2.74 4.11 2.15
N SER A 167 -3.46 4.74 3.06
CA SER A 167 -4.70 4.24 3.66
C SER A 167 -4.60 2.77 4.14
N PRO A 168 -3.57 2.37 4.90
CA PRO A 168 -3.40 0.98 5.31
C PRO A 168 -4.57 0.50 6.17
N ALA A 169 -5.01 -0.74 5.97
CA ALA A 169 -5.95 -1.42 6.86
C ALA A 169 -5.18 -2.05 8.02
N THR A 170 -5.26 -1.48 9.22
CA THR A 170 -4.40 -1.90 10.35
C THR A 170 -5.13 -2.62 11.46
N ASP A 171 -6.45 -2.61 11.46
CA ASP A 171 -7.28 -3.16 12.55
C ASP A 171 -8.45 -3.95 11.97
N PHE A 172 -8.46 -5.25 12.19
CA PHE A 172 -9.52 -6.15 11.74
C PHE A 172 -10.49 -6.54 12.88
N VAL A 173 -10.33 -5.92 14.06
CA VAL A 173 -11.16 -6.17 15.25
C VAL A 173 -12.13 -5.04 15.50
N SER A 174 -11.66 -3.79 15.46
CA SER A 174 -12.43 -2.62 15.89
C SER A 174 -13.51 -2.25 14.88
N GLU A 175 -14.72 -2.04 15.37
CA GLU A 175 -15.87 -1.53 14.62
C GLU A 175 -16.26 -0.12 15.12
N THR A 176 -15.29 0.69 15.55
CA THR A 176 -15.49 2.02 16.13
C THR A 176 -14.82 3.12 15.31
N GLY A 177 -14.89 4.36 15.78
CA GLY A 177 -14.21 5.50 15.17
C GLY A 177 -14.69 5.79 13.74
N SER A 178 -13.75 5.98 12.82
CA SER A 178 -14.07 6.32 11.42
C SER A 178 -14.84 5.23 10.68
N ARG A 179 -14.75 3.98 11.10
CA ARG A 179 -15.57 2.88 10.54
C ARG A 179 -17.06 3.14 10.69
N VAL A 180 -17.45 3.81 11.78
CA VAL A 180 -18.85 4.24 12.05
C VAL A 180 -19.09 5.67 11.55
N THR A 181 -18.27 6.63 11.98
CA THR A 181 -18.52 8.05 11.72
C THR A 181 -18.37 8.45 10.25
N ASN A 182 -17.55 7.73 9.49
CA ASN A 182 -17.36 7.92 8.05
C ASN A 182 -18.13 6.91 7.18
N ALA A 183 -18.87 5.97 7.76
CA ALA A 183 -19.59 4.94 7.02
C ALA A 183 -20.47 5.49 5.88
N TRP A 184 -21.11 6.64 6.09
CA TRP A 184 -21.93 7.32 5.09
C TRP A 184 -21.15 8.34 4.23
N ARG A 185 -19.95 8.76 4.66
CA ARG A 185 -19.10 9.78 4.02
C ARG A 185 -18.10 9.20 3.05
N ASP A 186 -17.66 7.97 3.28
CA ASP A 186 -16.70 7.27 2.42
C ASP A 186 -17.27 7.14 1.01
N ALA A 187 -16.47 7.52 0.02
CA ALA A 187 -16.90 7.50 -1.36
C ALA A 187 -16.83 6.09 -1.97
N MET A 188 -16.02 5.19 -1.41
CA MET A 188 -15.75 3.88 -2.00
C MET A 188 -16.32 2.75 -1.15
N PHE A 189 -16.00 2.70 0.15
CA PHE A 189 -16.37 1.57 0.99
C PHE A 189 -17.66 1.80 1.78
N ASP A 190 -18.46 0.74 1.79
CA ASP A 190 -19.48 0.49 2.78
C ASP A 190 -18.93 -0.51 3.81
N PRO A 191 -19.23 -0.38 5.12
CA PRO A 191 -18.75 -1.33 6.12
C PRO A 191 -19.08 -2.79 5.79
N LYS A 192 -20.20 -3.07 5.12
CA LYS A 192 -20.58 -4.43 4.69
C LYS A 192 -19.57 -5.01 3.70
N ALA A 193 -19.09 -4.21 2.75
CA ALA A 193 -18.08 -4.67 1.79
C ALA A 193 -16.76 -5.03 2.49
N LEU A 194 -16.35 -4.26 3.50
CA LEU A 194 -15.16 -4.58 4.30
C LEU A 194 -15.33 -5.85 5.12
N ALA A 195 -16.52 -6.10 5.66
CA ALA A 195 -16.82 -7.34 6.39
C ALA A 195 -16.74 -8.58 5.49
N GLU A 196 -17.26 -8.51 4.25
CA GLU A 196 -17.14 -9.61 3.27
C GLU A 196 -15.68 -9.88 2.90
N ILE A 197 -14.90 -8.81 2.60
CA ILE A 197 -13.47 -8.91 2.31
C ILE A 197 -12.72 -9.57 3.48
N ARG A 198 -13.00 -9.10 4.71
CA ARG A 198 -12.41 -9.65 5.93
C ARG A 198 -12.67 -11.15 6.05
N THR A 199 -13.90 -11.58 5.87
CA THR A 199 -14.28 -13.01 5.97
C THR A 199 -13.51 -13.87 4.97
N MET A 200 -13.38 -13.40 3.72
CA MET A 200 -12.64 -14.12 2.68
C MET A 200 -11.15 -14.21 2.98
N TYR A 201 -10.55 -13.13 3.51
CA TYR A 201 -9.12 -13.08 3.82
C TYR A 201 -8.75 -13.91 5.04
N LEU A 202 -9.51 -13.80 6.12
CA LEU A 202 -9.19 -14.43 7.40
C LEU A 202 -9.31 -15.95 7.36
N GLY A 203 -10.32 -16.49 6.65
CA GLY A 203 -10.70 -17.89 6.87
C GLY A 203 -11.04 -18.11 8.35
N ASN A 204 -10.27 -18.97 9.02
CA ASN A 204 -10.44 -19.27 10.44
C ASN A 204 -9.42 -18.58 11.36
N ALA A 205 -8.63 -17.63 10.82
CA ALA A 205 -7.59 -16.97 11.61
C ALA A 205 -8.18 -15.94 12.60
N ASP A 206 -7.50 -15.76 13.73
CA ASP A 206 -7.88 -14.76 14.72
C ASP A 206 -7.63 -13.34 14.16
N PRO A 207 -8.65 -12.50 14.03
CA PRO A 207 -8.48 -11.13 13.55
C PRO A 207 -7.58 -10.28 14.46
N ALA A 208 -7.36 -10.65 15.71
CA ALA A 208 -6.49 -9.96 16.65
C ALA A 208 -5.00 -10.30 16.47
N ASP A 209 -4.67 -11.33 15.68
CA ASP A 209 -3.29 -11.69 15.39
C ASP A 209 -2.54 -10.47 14.82
N PRO A 210 -1.39 -10.05 15.38
CA PRO A 210 -0.63 -8.90 14.90
C PRO A 210 -0.14 -9.03 13.45
N ARG A 211 -0.11 -10.25 12.90
CA ARG A 211 0.17 -10.52 11.48
C ARG A 211 -1.03 -10.26 10.56
N ILE A 212 -2.19 -9.98 11.14
CA ILE A 212 -3.43 -9.59 10.46
C ILE A 212 -3.76 -8.14 10.80
N SER A 213 -3.77 -7.82 12.09
CA SER A 213 -4.03 -6.50 12.64
C SER A 213 -2.74 -5.90 13.22
N PRO A 214 -1.88 -5.28 12.39
CA PRO A 214 -0.58 -4.75 12.83
C PRO A 214 -0.70 -3.66 13.92
N ILE A 215 -1.88 -3.10 14.15
CA ILE A 215 -2.17 -2.22 15.28
C ILE A 215 -1.92 -2.94 16.62
N ASN A 216 -2.03 -4.24 16.70
CA ASN A 216 -1.78 -5.06 17.89
C ASN A 216 -0.30 -5.46 18.04
N GLY A 217 0.52 -5.22 17.01
CA GLY A 217 1.95 -5.50 17.03
C GLY A 217 2.77 -4.46 17.79
N ASP A 218 4.06 -4.73 17.93
CA ASP A 218 5.05 -3.81 18.51
C ASP A 218 5.87 -3.13 17.40
N PRO A 219 5.66 -1.81 17.13
CA PRO A 219 6.38 -1.07 16.11
C PRO A 219 7.77 -0.59 16.56
N THR A 220 8.22 -0.88 17.77
CA THR A 220 9.55 -0.48 18.25
C THR A 220 10.63 -0.94 17.29
N GLY A 221 11.51 -0.02 16.86
CA GLY A 221 12.58 -0.29 15.90
C GLY A 221 12.13 -0.34 14.43
N PHE A 222 10.90 0.02 14.13
CA PHE A 222 10.49 0.24 12.73
C PHE A 222 11.24 1.43 12.14
N PRO A 223 11.46 1.46 10.83
CA PRO A 223 12.03 2.62 10.15
C PRO A 223 11.07 3.79 10.15
N PRO A 224 11.49 4.99 9.67
CA PRO A 224 10.60 6.10 9.44
C PRO A 224 9.38 5.74 8.58
N LEU A 225 8.19 6.15 9.03
CA LEU A 225 6.90 5.81 8.42
C LEU A 225 6.17 7.08 7.96
N LEU A 226 5.64 7.04 6.74
CA LEU A 226 4.72 8.06 6.23
C LEU A 226 3.34 7.45 6.01
N PHE A 227 2.32 8.06 6.61
CA PHE A 227 0.92 7.68 6.41
C PHE A 227 0.17 8.77 5.65
N HIS A 228 -0.46 8.41 4.52
CA HIS A 228 -1.42 9.26 3.83
C HIS A 228 -2.79 8.59 3.83
N VAL A 229 -3.83 9.34 4.23
CA VAL A 229 -5.20 8.82 4.31
C VAL A 229 -6.22 9.90 3.96
N GLY A 230 -7.35 9.51 3.41
CA GLY A 230 -8.47 10.41 3.15
C GLY A 230 -9.29 10.69 4.41
N GLY A 231 -9.62 11.97 4.65
CA GLY A 231 -10.36 12.38 5.84
C GLY A 231 -11.80 11.83 5.93
N ARG A 232 -12.33 11.35 4.81
CA ARG A 232 -13.68 10.75 4.73
C ARG A 232 -13.66 9.23 4.63
N GLU A 233 -12.49 8.60 4.63
CA GLU A 233 -12.36 7.15 4.57
C GLU A 233 -12.80 6.47 5.87
N VAL A 234 -13.40 5.31 5.77
CA VAL A 234 -13.66 4.42 6.92
C VAL A 234 -12.36 3.91 7.54
N LEU A 235 -11.26 3.86 6.79
CA LEU A 235 -9.92 3.48 7.25
C LEU A 235 -9.09 4.67 7.79
N ARG A 236 -9.68 5.88 7.95
CA ARG A 236 -8.93 7.04 8.45
C ARG A 236 -8.27 6.76 9.80
N ASP A 237 -9.03 6.22 10.74
CA ASP A 237 -8.54 6.01 12.09
C ASP A 237 -7.58 4.83 12.21
N ASP A 238 -7.56 3.92 11.24
CA ASP A 238 -6.53 2.90 11.08
C ASP A 238 -5.14 3.57 10.95
N SER A 239 -5.02 4.56 10.05
CA SER A 239 -3.78 5.32 9.86
C SER A 239 -3.45 6.21 11.05
N VAL A 240 -4.44 6.89 11.62
CA VAL A 240 -4.25 7.80 12.78
C VAL A 240 -3.69 7.02 13.97
N ARG A 241 -4.39 5.96 14.38
CA ARG A 241 -4.02 5.13 15.54
C ARG A 241 -2.67 4.44 15.33
N MET A 242 -2.39 3.95 14.12
CA MET A 242 -1.10 3.30 13.85
C MET A 242 0.07 4.29 13.89
N ALA A 243 -0.10 5.50 13.35
CA ALA A 243 0.90 6.55 13.43
C ALA A 243 1.15 7.01 14.88
N GLU A 244 0.10 7.16 15.69
CA GLU A 244 0.21 7.48 17.12
C GLU A 244 0.95 6.38 17.88
N ARG A 245 0.62 5.11 17.61
CA ARG A 245 1.27 3.96 18.24
C ARG A 245 2.75 3.87 17.85
N ALA A 246 3.09 4.12 16.58
CA ALA A 246 4.47 4.17 16.13
C ALA A 246 5.27 5.27 16.85
N ARG A 247 4.71 6.47 16.95
CA ARG A 247 5.34 7.59 17.69
C ARG A 247 5.54 7.26 19.16
N ALA A 248 4.54 6.65 19.82
CA ALA A 248 4.63 6.22 21.21
C ALA A 248 5.73 5.18 21.45
N ALA A 249 6.08 4.40 20.42
CA ALA A 249 7.19 3.44 20.43
C ALA A 249 8.54 4.06 20.01
N GLY A 250 8.63 5.39 19.85
CA GLY A 250 9.85 6.10 19.47
C GLY A 250 10.18 6.05 17.97
N VAL A 251 9.22 5.66 17.13
CA VAL A 251 9.39 5.63 15.66
C VAL A 251 9.00 6.98 15.07
N GLU A 252 9.83 7.50 14.17
CA GLU A 252 9.47 8.66 13.37
C GLU A 252 8.29 8.30 12.46
N ALA A 253 7.15 8.95 12.66
CA ALA A 253 5.95 8.68 11.88
C ALA A 253 5.24 9.98 11.49
N GLU A 254 5.18 10.25 10.20
CA GLU A 254 4.42 11.35 9.63
C GLU A 254 3.01 10.88 9.24
N LEU A 255 2.02 11.72 9.46
CA LEU A 255 0.63 11.48 9.08
C LEU A 255 0.08 12.70 8.35
N LYS A 256 -0.44 12.48 7.15
CA LYS A 256 -1.17 13.50 6.41
C LYS A 256 -2.56 13.02 6.03
N ILE A 257 -3.57 13.81 6.44
CA ILE A 257 -4.96 13.55 6.13
C ILE A 257 -5.39 14.49 4.97
N PHE A 258 -5.78 13.90 3.85
CA PHE A 258 -6.31 14.62 2.70
C PHE A 258 -7.82 14.80 2.87
N PRO A 259 -8.36 16.05 2.94
CA PRO A 259 -9.74 16.28 3.42
C PRO A 259 -10.83 15.60 2.61
N VAL A 260 -10.68 15.60 1.28
CA VAL A 260 -11.69 15.05 0.36
C VAL A 260 -10.99 14.29 -0.76
N VAL A 261 -10.80 13.00 -0.57
CA VAL A 261 -10.35 12.06 -1.57
C VAL A 261 -11.06 10.73 -1.33
N ALA A 262 -11.21 9.92 -2.38
CA ALA A 262 -11.70 8.55 -2.23
C ALA A 262 -10.52 7.65 -1.84
N HIS A 263 -10.78 6.45 -1.32
CA HIS A 263 -9.75 5.44 -1.10
C HIS A 263 -8.95 5.18 -2.39
N ALA A 264 -7.64 4.97 -2.28
CA ALA A 264 -6.72 4.75 -3.40
C ALA A 264 -6.64 5.91 -4.43
N TRP A 265 -6.82 7.16 -4.00
CA TRP A 265 -6.83 8.33 -4.90
C TRP A 265 -5.51 8.52 -5.66
N GLN A 266 -4.41 7.92 -5.23
CA GLN A 266 -3.10 7.96 -5.88
C GLN A 266 -3.14 7.46 -7.32
N PHE A 267 -4.07 6.57 -7.65
CA PHE A 267 -4.28 6.09 -9.02
C PHE A 267 -4.59 7.23 -10.00
N ALA A 268 -5.21 8.29 -9.52
CA ALA A 268 -5.60 9.45 -10.32
C ALA A 268 -4.49 10.51 -10.46
N ALA A 269 -3.21 10.17 -10.27
CA ALA A 269 -2.10 11.14 -10.27
C ALA A 269 -2.00 11.96 -11.58
N GLY A 270 -2.44 11.40 -12.72
CA GLY A 270 -2.50 12.14 -13.99
C GLY A 270 -3.55 13.26 -13.99
N MET A 271 -4.58 13.22 -13.13
CA MET A 271 -5.73 14.12 -13.19
C MET A 271 -5.98 14.88 -11.89
N LEU A 272 -5.63 14.29 -10.73
CA LEU A 272 -5.95 14.79 -9.41
C LEU A 272 -4.71 15.41 -8.74
N PRO A 273 -4.75 16.72 -8.41
CA PRO A 273 -3.61 17.39 -7.73
C PRO A 273 -3.25 16.74 -6.40
N GLU A 274 -4.23 16.31 -5.61
CA GLU A 274 -4.02 15.64 -4.32
C GLU A 274 -3.31 14.28 -4.49
N ALA A 275 -3.59 13.56 -5.56
CA ALA A 275 -2.90 12.30 -5.87
C ALA A 275 -1.43 12.55 -6.24
N ARG A 276 -1.19 13.59 -7.04
CA ARG A 276 0.16 14.03 -7.40
C ARG A 276 0.94 14.45 -6.17
N ALA A 277 0.36 15.31 -5.34
CA ALA A 277 0.98 15.78 -4.10
C ALA A 277 1.30 14.61 -3.15
N SER A 278 0.37 13.65 -3.00
CA SER A 278 0.59 12.46 -2.17
C SER A 278 1.81 11.65 -2.65
N LEU A 279 1.95 11.42 -3.96
CA LEU A 279 3.08 10.66 -4.50
C LEU A 279 4.39 11.46 -4.51
N ASP A 280 4.34 12.78 -4.72
CA ASP A 280 5.51 13.67 -4.63
C ASP A 280 6.08 13.69 -3.21
N GLU A 281 5.23 13.85 -2.22
CA GLU A 281 5.60 13.84 -0.80
C GLU A 281 6.13 12.47 -0.36
N ALA A 282 5.48 11.38 -0.75
CA ALA A 282 5.96 10.03 -0.46
C ALA A 282 7.33 9.77 -1.07
N ALA A 283 7.55 10.19 -2.31
CA ALA A 283 8.84 10.06 -2.97
C ALA A 283 9.93 10.91 -2.29
N ALA A 284 9.60 12.13 -1.87
CA ALA A 284 10.51 13.00 -1.13
C ALA A 284 10.89 12.42 0.23
N PHE A 285 9.89 11.97 0.99
CA PHE A 285 10.08 11.31 2.29
C PHE A 285 10.99 10.09 2.18
N LEU A 286 10.68 9.17 1.28
CA LEU A 286 11.48 7.95 1.10
C LEU A 286 12.93 8.26 0.66
N LYS A 287 13.13 9.30 -0.14
CA LYS A 287 14.48 9.72 -0.56
C LYS A 287 15.26 10.40 0.54
N ALA A 288 14.60 11.18 1.39
CA ALA A 288 15.24 11.87 2.52
C ALA A 288 15.83 10.89 3.54
N HIS A 289 15.17 9.73 3.74
CA HIS A 289 15.61 8.68 4.66
C HIS A 289 16.48 7.60 4.00
N ALA A 290 16.74 7.70 2.71
CA ALA A 290 17.54 6.70 2.03
C ALA A 290 19.01 6.76 2.48
N PRO A 291 19.69 5.61 2.61
CA PRO A 291 21.12 5.58 2.91
C PRO A 291 21.89 6.39 1.87
N LYS A 292 22.92 7.10 2.32
CA LYS A 292 23.85 7.78 1.40
C LYS A 292 24.48 6.76 0.48
N PRO A 293 24.69 7.07 -0.80
CA PRO A 293 25.48 6.20 -1.67
C PRO A 293 26.85 5.96 -1.03
N ASP A 294 27.27 4.69 -0.96
CA ASP A 294 28.62 4.38 -0.50
C ASP A 294 29.64 5.09 -1.40
N ALA A 295 30.47 5.91 -0.78
CA ALA A 295 31.57 6.62 -1.49
C ALA A 295 32.61 5.65 -2.10
N SER A 296 32.49 4.34 -1.83
CA SER A 296 33.44 3.30 -2.24
C SER A 296 33.14 2.62 -3.58
N SER A 297 32.01 2.91 -4.25
CA SER A 297 31.68 2.29 -5.55
C SER A 297 32.22 3.05 -6.77
N GLY A 298 33.11 4.02 -6.57
CA GLY A 298 33.66 4.92 -7.60
C GLY A 298 35.05 4.55 -8.14
N SER A 299 35.44 3.28 -8.22
CA SER A 299 36.67 2.90 -8.92
C SER A 299 36.62 1.50 -9.57
N PHE A 300 35.82 1.38 -10.62
CA PHE A 300 36.15 0.48 -11.71
C PHE A 300 36.60 1.31 -12.88
N THR A 301 37.87 1.73 -12.86
CA THR A 301 38.57 2.25 -14.04
C THR A 301 38.82 1.08 -14.99
N ARG A 302 38.32 1.25 -16.21
CA ARG A 302 38.74 0.73 -17.54
C ARG A 302 39.20 -0.72 -17.65
#